data_211cffb80acf29dc2a3805a79359a589
#
_entry.id   211cffb80acf29dc2a3805a79359a589
#
_cell.length_a   1.000
_cell.length_b   1.000
_cell.length_c   1.000
_cell.angle_alpha   90.00
_cell.angle_beta   90.00
_cell.angle_gamma   90.00
#
_symmetry.space_group_name_H-M   'P 1'
#
loop_
_entity.id
_entity.type
_entity.pdbx_description
1 polymer ?
#
loop_
_entity_poly.entity_id
_entity_poly.type
_entity_poly.pdbx_seq_one_letter_code
_entity_poly.pdbx_strand_id
1 'polypeptide(L)'
;AGAALAALCVPVLAALAVWVKCSSPGPVLFKQKRVGRGKTYFQIYKFRSMRSDTPKDMPTHLLENPEAFITPAGRFLRRTSLDELPQLFNILKGEMSIVGPRPALWNQDDLVAERDKYGANDCVPGLTGYAQVHGRDELPIPEKARLDGYYARHLSFWLDVKIFFRTIGSVLHHDGVV
;
A
#
# COMPACT_ATOMS: atom_id res chain seq x y z
N ALA A 1 8.42 -0.95 -19.69
CA ALA A 1 9.18 -0.84 -18.44
C ALA A 1 8.57 -1.73 -17.33
N GLY A 2 7.26 -1.73 -17.08
CA GLY A 2 6.62 -2.49 -15.99
C GLY A 2 6.78 -4.02 -16.11
N ALA A 3 6.64 -4.58 -17.32
CA ALA A 3 6.77 -6.03 -17.55
C ALA A 3 8.19 -6.53 -17.28
N ALA A 4 9.24 -5.77 -17.67
CA ALA A 4 10.63 -6.13 -17.41
C ALA A 4 10.95 -6.11 -15.90
N LEU A 5 10.44 -5.10 -15.17
CA LEU A 5 10.59 -5.01 -13.73
C LEU A 5 9.88 -6.18 -13.03
N ALA A 6 8.67 -6.52 -13.47
CA ALA A 6 7.93 -7.65 -12.90
C ALA A 6 8.69 -8.98 -13.16
N ALA A 7 9.25 -9.21 -14.34
CA ALA A 7 10.03 -10.40 -14.65
C ALA A 7 11.29 -10.53 -13.78
N LEU A 8 11.98 -9.42 -13.52
CA LEU A 8 13.15 -9.37 -12.64
C LEU A 8 12.79 -9.71 -11.19
N CYS A 9 11.58 -9.36 -10.75
CA CYS A 9 11.11 -9.63 -9.39
C CYS A 9 10.60 -11.08 -9.19
N VAL A 10 10.36 -11.87 -10.25
CA VAL A 10 9.79 -13.22 -10.12
C VAL A 10 10.58 -14.14 -9.17
N PRO A 11 11.93 -14.25 -9.25
CA PRO A 11 12.67 -15.11 -8.33
C PRO A 11 12.51 -14.68 -6.87
N VAL A 12 12.52 -13.36 -6.62
CA VAL A 12 12.33 -12.78 -5.28
C VAL A 12 10.92 -13.06 -4.78
N LEU A 13 9.90 -12.84 -5.62
CA LEU A 13 8.50 -13.14 -5.28
C LEU A 13 8.30 -14.63 -4.95
N ALA A 14 8.94 -15.54 -5.71
CA ALA A 14 8.87 -16.99 -5.46
C ALA A 14 9.52 -17.35 -4.11
N ALA A 15 10.72 -16.84 -3.83
CA ALA A 15 11.41 -17.09 -2.56
C ALA A 15 10.60 -16.58 -1.35
N LEU A 16 10.05 -15.36 -1.44
CA LEU A 16 9.20 -14.79 -0.40
C LEU A 16 7.90 -15.58 -0.22
N ALA A 17 7.29 -16.06 -1.33
CA ALA A 17 6.09 -16.87 -1.28
C ALA A 17 6.32 -18.19 -0.51
N VAL A 18 7.43 -18.89 -0.78
CA VAL A 18 7.84 -20.10 -0.06
C VAL A 18 8.06 -19.77 1.43
N TRP A 19 8.78 -18.71 1.73
CA TRP A 19 9.03 -18.32 3.12
C TRP A 19 7.75 -18.01 3.89
N VAL A 20 6.83 -17.24 3.31
CA VAL A 20 5.52 -16.94 3.90
C VAL A 20 4.73 -18.24 4.14
N LYS A 21 4.75 -19.17 3.18
CA LYS A 21 4.04 -20.46 3.29
C LYS A 21 4.58 -21.33 4.42
N CYS A 22 5.90 -21.36 4.58
CA CYS A 22 6.57 -22.15 5.63
C CYS A 22 6.47 -21.49 7.04
N SER A 23 6.29 -20.17 7.09
CA SER A 23 6.31 -19.40 8.34
C SER A 23 5.02 -19.50 9.15
N SER A 24 3.87 -19.75 8.50
CA SER A 24 2.59 -19.86 9.17
C SER A 24 1.50 -20.54 8.30
N PRO A 25 0.49 -21.20 8.90
CA PRO A 25 -0.62 -21.81 8.15
C PRO A 25 -1.45 -20.77 7.40
N GLY A 26 -1.90 -21.10 6.17
CA GLY A 26 -2.82 -20.28 5.39
C GLY A 26 -2.34 -19.91 3.99
N PRO A 27 -3.02 -18.99 3.28
CA PRO A 27 -2.67 -18.57 1.92
C PRO A 27 -1.41 -17.71 1.93
N VAL A 28 -0.62 -17.75 0.85
CA VAL A 28 0.57 -16.92 0.67
C VAL A 28 0.20 -15.44 0.49
N LEU A 29 -0.83 -15.19 -0.29
CA LEU A 29 -1.30 -13.84 -0.60
C LEU A 29 -2.47 -13.45 0.30
N PHE A 30 -2.39 -12.26 0.83
CA PHE A 30 -3.49 -11.53 1.42
C PHE A 30 -4.16 -10.69 0.34
N LYS A 31 -5.49 -10.71 0.29
CA LYS A 31 -6.31 -9.92 -0.63
C LYS A 31 -7.29 -9.09 0.16
N GLN A 32 -7.42 -7.81 -0.23
CA GLN A 32 -8.32 -6.89 0.46
C GLN A 32 -8.97 -5.94 -0.55
N LYS A 33 -10.28 -5.69 -0.39
CA LYS A 33 -11.03 -4.78 -1.24
C LYS A 33 -10.61 -3.33 -0.95
N ARG A 34 -10.29 -2.59 -1.98
CA ARG A 34 -9.83 -1.19 -1.91
C ARG A 34 -10.57 -0.32 -2.89
N VAL A 35 -10.59 0.98 -2.60
CA VAL A 35 -11.13 2.02 -3.49
C VAL A 35 -10.06 2.38 -4.52
N GLY A 36 -10.43 2.26 -5.79
CA GLY A 36 -9.63 2.63 -6.95
C GLY A 36 -10.03 3.98 -7.55
N ARG A 37 -9.52 4.26 -8.75
CA ARG A 37 -9.82 5.48 -9.50
C ARG A 37 -11.32 5.64 -9.72
N GLY A 38 -11.85 6.86 -9.55
CA GLY A 38 -13.28 7.15 -9.72
C GLY A 38 -14.17 6.37 -8.76
N LYS A 39 -13.65 6.01 -7.58
CA LYS A 39 -14.36 5.24 -6.54
C LYS A 39 -14.78 3.82 -6.98
N THR A 40 -14.14 3.26 -8.00
CA THR A 40 -14.26 1.85 -8.35
C THR A 40 -13.63 0.97 -7.28
N TYR A 41 -13.93 -0.33 -7.28
CA TYR A 41 -13.32 -1.26 -6.33
C TYR A 41 -12.40 -2.25 -7.03
N PHE A 42 -11.28 -2.58 -6.38
CA PHE A 42 -10.36 -3.61 -6.82
C PHE A 42 -9.81 -4.40 -5.64
N GLN A 43 -9.14 -5.52 -5.92
CA GLN A 43 -8.47 -6.35 -4.90
C GLN A 43 -6.98 -6.05 -4.89
N ILE A 44 -6.48 -5.45 -3.80
CA ILE A 44 -5.04 -5.28 -3.61
C ILE A 44 -4.40 -6.63 -3.23
N TYR A 45 -3.20 -6.89 -3.73
CA TYR A 45 -2.42 -8.09 -3.39
C TYR A 45 -1.25 -7.73 -2.50
N LYS A 46 -1.08 -8.48 -1.40
CA LYS A 46 0.10 -8.40 -0.52
C LYS A 46 0.54 -9.79 -0.13
N PHE A 47 1.79 -9.96 0.27
CA PHE A 47 2.15 -11.15 1.03
C PHE A 47 1.47 -11.12 2.40
N ARG A 48 1.04 -12.29 2.87
CA ARG A 48 0.48 -12.40 4.21
C ARG A 48 1.57 -12.15 5.25
N SER A 49 1.46 -11.06 5.97
CA SER A 49 2.35 -10.67 7.06
C SER A 49 1.71 -10.88 8.44
N MET A 50 0.41 -11.17 8.48
CA MET A 50 -0.36 -11.40 9.70
C MET A 50 -1.04 -12.77 9.67
N ARG A 51 -1.44 -13.26 10.86
CA ARG A 51 -2.18 -14.52 11.03
C ARG A 51 -3.51 -14.47 10.27
N SER A 52 -4.00 -15.65 9.87
CA SER A 52 -5.24 -15.77 9.07
C SER A 52 -6.52 -15.41 9.86
N ASP A 53 -6.45 -15.39 11.19
CA ASP A 53 -7.53 -15.01 12.10
C ASP A 53 -7.60 -13.51 12.38
N THR A 54 -6.68 -12.71 11.81
CA THR A 54 -6.67 -11.25 11.95
C THR A 54 -7.87 -10.62 11.22
N PRO A 55 -8.58 -9.64 11.83
CA PRO A 55 -9.64 -8.88 11.16
C PRO A 55 -9.14 -8.22 9.87
N LYS A 56 -9.85 -8.46 8.74
CA LYS A 56 -9.39 -8.04 7.40
C LYS A 56 -9.82 -6.62 7.01
N ASP A 57 -10.98 -6.19 7.49
CA ASP A 57 -11.62 -4.94 7.05
C ASP A 57 -11.40 -3.78 8.03
N MET A 58 -10.29 -3.83 8.74
CA MET A 58 -9.88 -2.81 9.71
C MET A 58 -8.43 -2.37 9.42
N PRO A 59 -8.11 -1.06 9.47
CA PRO A 59 -6.73 -0.60 9.43
C PRO A 59 -5.92 -1.18 10.60
N THR A 60 -4.66 -1.56 10.33
CA THR A 60 -3.81 -2.21 11.34
C THR A 60 -3.61 -1.38 12.60
N HIS A 61 -3.51 -0.05 12.47
CA HIS A 61 -3.32 0.87 13.61
C HIS A 61 -4.56 1.00 14.53
N LEU A 62 -5.72 0.47 14.10
CA LEU A 62 -6.94 0.41 14.91
C LEU A 62 -7.14 -0.96 15.60
N LEU A 63 -6.24 -1.93 15.36
CA LEU A 63 -6.29 -3.22 16.03
C LEU A 63 -5.78 -3.09 17.47
N GLU A 64 -6.47 -3.73 18.40
CA GLU A 64 -5.92 -3.96 19.73
C GLU A 64 -4.75 -4.94 19.64
N ASN A 65 -3.56 -4.51 20.08
CA ASN A 65 -2.34 -5.32 20.07
C ASN A 65 -1.98 -5.92 18.68
N PRO A 66 -1.75 -5.10 17.64
CA PRO A 66 -1.48 -5.57 16.29
C PRO A 66 -0.25 -6.49 16.19
N GLU A 67 0.73 -6.31 17.07
CA GLU A 67 1.96 -7.13 17.15
C GLU A 67 1.67 -8.62 17.39
N ALA A 68 0.63 -8.96 18.15
CA ALA A 68 0.24 -10.34 18.44
C ALA A 68 -0.23 -11.12 17.19
N PHE A 69 -0.64 -10.40 16.15
CA PHE A 69 -1.10 -10.99 14.89
C PHE A 69 0.01 -11.08 13.84
N ILE A 70 1.15 -10.40 14.02
CA ILE A 70 2.24 -10.38 13.04
C ILE A 70 3.02 -11.69 13.09
N THR A 71 3.16 -12.36 11.93
CA THR A 71 3.95 -13.57 11.81
C THR A 71 5.46 -13.28 11.85
N PRO A 72 6.33 -14.26 12.19
CA PRO A 72 7.78 -14.06 12.17
C PRO A 72 8.31 -13.55 10.81
N ALA A 73 7.87 -14.15 9.69
CA ALA A 73 8.19 -13.64 8.36
C ALA A 73 7.54 -12.27 8.11
N GLY A 74 6.31 -12.07 8.60
CA GLY A 74 5.58 -10.81 8.47
C GLY A 74 6.30 -9.62 9.07
N ARG A 75 6.97 -9.78 10.20
CA ARG A 75 7.75 -8.71 10.84
C ARG A 75 8.87 -8.20 9.93
N PHE A 76 9.61 -9.10 9.30
CA PHE A 76 10.63 -8.72 8.32
C PHE A 76 10.01 -8.10 7.06
N LEU A 77 8.97 -8.71 6.51
CA LEU A 77 8.31 -8.24 5.29
C LEU A 77 7.76 -6.83 5.46
N ARG A 78 7.08 -6.54 6.57
CA ARG A 78 6.54 -5.20 6.88
C ARG A 78 7.67 -4.18 7.05
N ARG A 79 8.71 -4.51 7.82
CA ARG A 79 9.85 -3.61 8.04
C ARG A 79 10.57 -3.22 6.75
N THR A 80 10.59 -4.13 5.77
CA THR A 80 11.24 -3.90 4.47
C THR A 80 10.26 -3.51 3.37
N SER A 81 8.95 -3.41 3.67
CA SER A 81 7.86 -3.20 2.70
C SER A 81 7.80 -4.25 1.57
N LEU A 82 8.46 -5.39 1.74
CA LEU A 82 8.45 -6.49 0.76
C LEU A 82 7.10 -7.21 0.72
N ASP A 83 6.26 -7.08 1.74
CA ASP A 83 4.89 -7.56 1.72
C ASP A 83 4.04 -6.89 0.63
N GLU A 84 4.41 -5.71 0.18
CA GLU A 84 3.69 -4.96 -0.86
C GLU A 84 4.12 -5.32 -2.30
N LEU A 85 5.20 -6.08 -2.51
CA LEU A 85 5.66 -6.47 -3.85
C LEU A 85 4.59 -7.11 -4.75
N PRO A 86 3.64 -7.94 -4.25
CA PRO A 86 2.59 -8.46 -5.10
C PRO A 86 1.66 -7.40 -5.72
N GLN A 87 1.67 -6.14 -5.22
CA GLN A 87 0.94 -5.03 -5.85
C GLN A 87 1.46 -4.69 -7.25
N LEU A 88 2.65 -5.16 -7.64
CA LEU A 88 3.13 -5.09 -9.02
C LEU A 88 2.13 -5.72 -10.00
N PHE A 89 1.39 -6.75 -9.59
CA PHE A 89 0.32 -7.33 -10.41
C PHE A 89 -0.87 -6.37 -10.57
N ASN A 90 -1.20 -5.57 -9.54
CA ASN A 90 -2.22 -4.53 -9.66
C ASN A 90 -1.77 -3.41 -10.60
N ILE A 91 -0.48 -3.05 -10.57
CA ILE A 91 0.10 -2.06 -11.48
C ILE A 91 0.07 -2.57 -12.93
N LEU A 92 0.43 -3.83 -13.17
CA LEU A 92 0.36 -4.44 -14.50
C LEU A 92 -1.06 -4.51 -15.06
N LYS A 93 -2.06 -4.69 -14.20
CA LYS A 93 -3.48 -4.67 -14.57
C LYS A 93 -4.03 -3.25 -14.80
N GLY A 94 -3.27 -2.21 -14.48
CA GLY A 94 -3.73 -0.82 -14.55
C GLY A 94 -4.65 -0.38 -13.39
N GLU A 95 -4.81 -1.21 -12.36
CA GLU A 95 -5.59 -0.91 -11.16
C GLU A 95 -4.86 0.06 -10.23
N MET A 96 -3.52 0.08 -10.30
CA MET A 96 -2.62 0.93 -9.51
C MET A 96 -1.50 1.52 -10.36
N SER A 97 -0.84 2.54 -9.84
CA SER A 97 0.42 3.10 -10.32
C SER A 97 1.52 2.95 -9.26
N ILE A 98 2.76 3.28 -9.62
CA ILE A 98 3.86 3.35 -8.65
C ILE A 98 3.62 4.50 -7.68
N VAL A 99 3.26 5.68 -8.20
CA VAL A 99 2.99 6.87 -7.41
C VAL A 99 1.54 7.30 -7.55
N GLY A 100 0.88 7.61 -6.45
CA GLY A 100 -0.51 8.05 -6.39
C GLY A 100 -1.05 8.04 -4.96
N PRO A 101 -2.26 8.53 -4.72
CA PRO A 101 -2.91 8.40 -3.41
C PRO A 101 -3.02 6.94 -2.96
N ARG A 102 -2.68 6.63 -1.71
CA ARG A 102 -2.80 5.27 -1.20
C ARG A 102 -4.26 4.80 -1.25
N PRO A 103 -4.56 3.61 -1.81
CA PRO A 103 -5.94 3.16 -1.95
C PRO A 103 -6.62 2.98 -0.59
N ALA A 104 -7.73 3.69 -0.35
CA ALA A 104 -8.54 3.57 0.86
C ALA A 104 -9.15 2.18 0.99
N LEU A 105 -9.44 1.75 2.22
CA LEU A 105 -10.29 0.59 2.43
C LEU A 105 -11.69 0.86 1.87
N TRP A 106 -12.37 -0.18 1.43
CA TRP A 106 -13.69 -0.10 0.83
C TRP A 106 -14.76 0.52 1.78
N ASN A 107 -14.52 0.48 3.08
CA ASN A 107 -15.37 0.99 4.17
C ASN A 107 -14.81 2.25 4.84
N GLN A 108 -13.83 2.92 4.24
CA GLN A 108 -13.32 4.23 4.70
C GLN A 108 -14.03 5.38 3.99
N ASP A 109 -15.35 5.46 4.18
CA ASP A 109 -16.20 6.45 3.52
C ASP A 109 -15.83 7.89 3.89
N ASP A 110 -15.37 8.11 5.11
CA ASP A 110 -14.87 9.38 5.62
C ASP A 110 -13.65 9.90 4.83
N LEU A 111 -12.65 9.05 4.59
CA LEU A 111 -11.50 9.41 3.78
C LEU A 111 -11.88 9.63 2.31
N VAL A 112 -12.78 8.81 1.77
CA VAL A 112 -13.25 8.94 0.37
C VAL A 112 -14.02 10.25 0.19
N ALA A 113 -14.92 10.59 1.13
CA ALA A 113 -15.68 11.84 1.10
C ALA A 113 -14.78 13.07 1.24
N GLU A 114 -13.75 13.00 2.11
CA GLU A 114 -12.82 14.10 2.28
C GLU A 114 -11.96 14.32 1.02
N ARG A 115 -11.52 13.24 0.35
CA ARG A 115 -10.77 13.29 -0.91
C ARG A 115 -11.58 13.86 -2.08
N ASP A 116 -12.91 13.70 -2.08
CA ASP A 116 -13.78 14.30 -3.11
C ASP A 116 -13.64 15.82 -3.15
N LYS A 117 -13.46 16.48 -2.00
CA LYS A 117 -13.29 17.94 -1.92
C LYS A 117 -12.05 18.43 -2.69
N TYR A 118 -11.09 17.57 -2.95
CA TYR A 118 -9.81 17.90 -3.56
C TYR A 118 -9.57 17.20 -4.91
N GLY A 119 -10.52 16.40 -5.40
CA GLY A 119 -10.39 15.64 -6.66
C GLY A 119 -9.38 14.48 -6.58
N ALA A 120 -8.99 14.05 -5.40
CA ALA A 120 -7.97 13.03 -5.23
C ALA A 120 -8.46 11.61 -5.62
N ASN A 121 -9.78 11.37 -5.59
CA ASN A 121 -10.37 10.09 -6.00
C ASN A 121 -10.32 9.84 -7.52
N ASP A 122 -10.05 10.86 -8.33
CA ASP A 122 -9.91 10.72 -9.79
C ASP A 122 -8.51 10.24 -10.21
N CYS A 123 -7.56 10.22 -9.28
CA CYS A 123 -6.23 9.68 -9.49
C CYS A 123 -6.24 8.15 -9.47
N VAL A 124 -5.34 7.53 -10.26
CA VAL A 124 -5.01 6.13 -10.09
C VAL A 124 -4.29 5.96 -8.74
N PRO A 125 -4.74 5.05 -7.86
CA PRO A 125 -4.09 4.86 -6.58
C PRO A 125 -2.66 4.33 -6.74
N GLY A 126 -1.76 4.74 -5.82
CA GLY A 126 -0.34 4.41 -5.87
C GLY A 126 0.11 3.38 -4.84
N LEU A 127 1.22 2.72 -5.15
CA LEU A 127 2.00 1.93 -4.19
C LEU A 127 2.60 2.86 -3.13
N THR A 128 3.10 4.01 -3.56
CA THR A 128 3.51 5.14 -2.71
C THR A 128 2.82 6.41 -3.15
N GLY A 129 2.87 7.47 -2.33
CA GLY A 129 2.19 8.73 -2.64
C GLY A 129 2.65 9.90 -1.80
N TYR A 130 2.17 11.08 -2.18
CA TYR A 130 2.60 12.33 -1.55
C TYR A 130 2.27 12.38 -0.05
N ALA A 131 1.07 11.97 0.35
CA ALA A 131 0.70 11.89 1.76
C ALA A 131 1.55 10.86 2.53
N GLN A 132 1.89 9.73 1.92
CA GLN A 132 2.71 8.69 2.54
C GLN A 132 4.12 9.18 2.89
N VAL A 133 4.76 9.98 2.04
CA VAL A 133 6.10 10.53 2.31
C VAL A 133 6.10 11.77 3.23
N HIS A 134 4.92 12.19 3.72
CA HIS A 134 4.75 13.34 4.63
C HIS A 134 4.11 12.99 5.97
N GLY A 135 3.94 11.70 6.31
CA GLY A 135 3.42 11.29 7.63
C GLY A 135 2.63 9.98 7.64
N ARG A 136 2.47 9.33 6.47
CA ARG A 136 1.86 7.98 6.35
C ARG A 136 0.50 7.84 7.05
N ASP A 137 0.38 6.81 7.91
CA ASP A 137 -0.88 6.46 8.58
C ASP A 137 -1.17 7.33 9.82
N GLU A 138 -0.18 8.08 10.32
CA GLU A 138 -0.32 9.00 11.46
C GLU A 138 -1.07 10.29 11.10
N LEU A 139 -1.19 10.61 9.81
CA LEU A 139 -1.88 11.81 9.36
C LEU A 139 -3.39 11.73 9.62
N PRO A 140 -4.00 12.77 10.21
CA PRO A 140 -5.45 12.90 10.27
C PRO A 140 -6.06 12.88 8.86
N ILE A 141 -7.30 12.35 8.74
CA ILE A 141 -7.99 12.21 7.45
C ILE A 141 -8.03 13.51 6.63
N PRO A 142 -8.38 14.69 7.21
CA PRO A 142 -8.40 15.93 6.45
C PRO A 142 -7.04 16.31 5.86
N GLU A 143 -5.97 16.13 6.63
CA GLU A 143 -4.61 16.43 6.18
C GLU A 143 -4.14 15.44 5.10
N LYS A 144 -4.42 14.15 5.29
CA LYS A 144 -4.16 13.11 4.29
C LYS A 144 -4.86 13.43 2.96
N ALA A 145 -6.16 13.78 3.00
CA ALA A 145 -6.93 14.13 1.81
C ALA A 145 -6.41 15.42 1.15
N ARG A 146 -5.98 16.41 1.93
CA ARG A 146 -5.38 17.66 1.42
C ARG A 146 -4.07 17.38 0.68
N LEU A 147 -3.20 16.52 1.21
CA LEU A 147 -1.93 16.14 0.58
C LEU A 147 -2.16 15.30 -0.69
N ASP A 148 -3.13 14.38 -0.67
CA ASP A 148 -3.54 13.62 -1.85
C ASP A 148 -4.12 14.57 -2.93
N GLY A 149 -4.89 15.58 -2.54
CA GLY A 149 -5.39 16.61 -3.41
C GLY A 149 -4.29 17.55 -3.96
N TYR A 150 -3.25 17.82 -3.19
CA TYR A 150 -2.08 18.51 -3.71
C TYR A 150 -1.43 17.71 -4.84
N TYR A 151 -1.21 16.40 -4.63
CA TYR A 151 -0.68 15.52 -5.66
C TYR A 151 -1.58 15.53 -6.91
N ALA A 152 -2.90 15.40 -6.76
CA ALA A 152 -3.84 15.39 -7.88
C ALA A 152 -3.76 16.64 -8.76
N ARG A 153 -3.52 17.81 -8.16
CA ARG A 153 -3.41 19.10 -8.89
C ARG A 153 -2.04 19.38 -9.49
N HIS A 154 -0.98 18.69 -9.00
CA HIS A 154 0.41 18.93 -9.41
C HIS A 154 1.05 17.69 -10.06
N LEU A 155 0.22 16.81 -10.62
CA LEU A 155 0.68 15.61 -11.33
C LEU A 155 1.77 15.96 -12.34
N SER A 156 2.97 15.43 -12.11
CA SER A 156 4.08 15.58 -13.02
C SER A 156 5.12 14.49 -12.82
N PHE A 157 5.84 14.14 -13.88
CA PHE A 157 6.93 13.16 -13.83
C PHE A 157 7.96 13.48 -12.75
N TRP A 158 8.34 14.74 -12.59
CA TRP A 158 9.33 15.16 -11.59
C TRP A 158 8.81 15.04 -10.16
N LEU A 159 7.51 15.26 -9.94
CA LEU A 159 6.90 15.04 -8.63
C LEU A 159 6.91 13.54 -8.29
N ASP A 160 6.58 12.68 -9.23
CA ASP A 160 6.63 11.23 -9.06
C ASP A 160 8.05 10.74 -8.74
N VAL A 161 9.05 11.21 -9.48
CA VAL A 161 10.46 10.91 -9.21
C VAL A 161 10.86 11.33 -7.79
N LYS A 162 10.47 12.53 -7.36
CA LYS A 162 10.75 13.04 -6.01
C LYS A 162 10.10 12.18 -4.92
N ILE A 163 8.83 11.79 -5.11
CA ILE A 163 8.10 10.92 -4.19
C ILE A 163 8.78 9.55 -4.12
N PHE A 164 9.13 8.97 -5.27
CA PHE A 164 9.80 7.68 -5.35
C PHE A 164 11.11 7.64 -4.54
N PHE A 165 12.00 8.62 -4.73
CA PHE A 165 13.25 8.67 -3.97
C PHE A 165 13.05 8.95 -2.48
N ARG A 166 12.07 9.77 -2.11
CA ARG A 166 11.70 9.95 -0.70
C ARG A 166 11.18 8.66 -0.06
N THR A 167 10.41 7.86 -0.81
CA THR A 167 9.93 6.56 -0.35
C THR A 167 11.08 5.62 -0.05
N ILE A 168 12.09 5.55 -0.94
CA ILE A 168 13.29 4.74 -0.70
C ILE A 168 13.98 5.19 0.59
N GLY A 169 14.14 6.50 0.80
CA GLY A 169 14.69 7.05 2.03
C GLY A 169 13.90 6.63 3.27
N SER A 170 12.58 6.78 3.26
CA SER A 170 11.71 6.39 4.38
C SER A 170 11.76 4.88 4.69
N VAL A 171 11.84 4.03 3.67
CA VAL A 171 11.97 2.57 3.85
C VAL A 171 13.32 2.23 4.49
N LEU A 172 14.41 2.87 4.06
CA LEU A 172 15.76 2.64 4.61
C LEU A 172 15.89 3.13 6.07
N HIS A 173 15.23 4.22 6.44
CA HIS A 173 15.24 4.77 7.80
C HIS A 173 14.18 4.14 8.73
N HIS A 174 13.36 3.22 8.21
CA HIS A 174 12.27 2.54 8.94
C HIS A 174 11.23 3.51 9.54
N ASP A 175 11.05 4.69 8.96
CA ASP A 175 10.11 5.68 9.46
C ASP A 175 8.65 5.17 9.30
N GLY A 176 7.91 5.11 10.42
CA GLY A 176 6.46 4.82 10.43
C GLY A 176 6.05 3.40 10.01
N VAL A 177 6.88 2.39 10.28
CA VAL A 177 6.54 0.97 10.13
C VAL A 177 6.12 0.41 11.49
N VAL A 178 4.82 0.12 11.64
CA VAL A 178 4.25 -0.65 12.78
C VAL A 178 4.08 -2.10 12.35
#